data_034d31ada3d49871ca4c7a9991500091
#
_entry.id   034d31ada3d49871ca4c7a9991500091
#
_cell.length_a   1.000
_cell.length_b   1.000
_cell.length_c   1.000
_cell.angle_alpha   90.00
_cell.angle_beta   90.00
_cell.angle_gamma   90.00
#
_symmetry.space_group_name_H-M   'P 1'
#
loop_
_entity.id
_entity.type
_entity.pdbx_description
1 polymer ?
#
loop_
_entity_poly.entity_id
_entity_poly.type
_entity_poly.pdbx_seq_one_letter_code
_entity_poly.pdbx_strand_id
1 'polypeptide(L)'
;MENISIKKVETKREMDDFVKFTNWLYADCPYYVPDLEMDIRNTFNPRKNAGLEYSVLQPFIAYNEAGKPVGRIAGIINYRANQKWQTKNVRFGFIDFIDDLEVSAALLKTVEQWGKEHGMDYIKARWEFSISTRKGCLLKISISWDQWLPYITTVSYTHLRAHETSL
;
A
#
# COMPACT_ATOMS: atom_id res chain seq x y z
N MET A 1 -3.40 -20.95 -10.85
CA MET A 1 -2.65 -19.89 -10.17
C MET A 1 -2.26 -18.89 -11.24
N GLU A 2 -2.88 -17.71 -11.25
CA GLU A 2 -2.43 -16.63 -12.15
C GLU A 2 -1.06 -16.15 -11.69
N ASN A 3 -0.13 -16.02 -12.61
CA ASN A 3 1.24 -15.61 -12.31
C ASN A 3 1.25 -14.09 -12.06
N ILE A 4 1.35 -13.69 -10.80
CA ILE A 4 1.35 -12.27 -10.41
C ILE A 4 2.79 -11.75 -10.49
N SER A 5 3.00 -10.70 -11.27
CA SER A 5 4.27 -10.00 -11.40
C SER A 5 4.20 -8.66 -10.67
N ILE A 6 5.07 -8.45 -9.67
CA ILE A 6 5.15 -7.17 -8.97
C ILE A 6 6.36 -6.38 -9.43
N LYS A 7 6.15 -5.12 -9.76
CA LYS A 7 7.20 -4.21 -10.20
C LYS A 7 7.33 -3.00 -9.28
N LYS A 8 8.55 -2.55 -9.06
CA LYS A 8 8.82 -1.21 -8.54
C LYS A 8 8.35 -0.20 -9.58
N VAL A 9 7.68 0.85 -9.13
CA VAL A 9 7.26 1.93 -10.02
C VAL A 9 8.43 2.87 -10.25
N GLU A 10 8.99 2.81 -11.44
CA GLU A 10 10.17 3.62 -11.84
C GLU A 10 9.87 4.45 -13.09
N THR A 11 8.94 3.99 -13.93
CA THR A 11 8.57 4.66 -15.17
C THR A 11 7.32 5.54 -15.00
N LYS A 12 7.18 6.53 -15.90
CA LYS A 12 5.96 7.36 -15.94
C LYS A 12 4.70 6.52 -16.17
N ARG A 13 4.77 5.50 -17.02
CA ARG A 13 3.65 4.61 -17.31
C ARG A 13 3.21 3.83 -16.06
N GLU A 14 4.16 3.23 -15.34
CA GLU A 14 3.87 2.51 -14.10
C GLU A 14 3.30 3.43 -13.02
N MET A 15 3.76 4.69 -12.97
CA MET A 15 3.19 5.69 -12.08
C MET A 15 1.76 6.07 -12.50
N ASP A 16 1.47 6.14 -13.80
CA ASP A 16 0.12 6.37 -14.31
C ASP A 16 -0.80 5.20 -13.93
N ASP A 17 -0.33 3.97 -14.11
CA ASP A 17 -1.06 2.77 -13.71
C ASP A 17 -1.30 2.75 -12.19
N PHE A 18 -0.29 3.07 -11.37
CA PHE A 18 -0.38 3.15 -9.93
C PHE A 18 -1.41 4.18 -9.45
N VAL A 19 -1.40 5.38 -10.05
CA VAL A 19 -2.30 6.47 -9.66
C VAL A 19 -3.74 6.18 -10.07
N LYS A 20 -3.95 5.65 -11.27
CA LYS A 20 -5.29 5.41 -11.83
C LYS A 20 -5.93 4.12 -11.38
N PHE A 21 -5.18 3.23 -10.75
CA PHE A 21 -5.64 1.91 -10.35
C PHE A 21 -6.94 1.94 -9.53
N THR A 22 -7.04 2.80 -8.53
CA THR A 22 -8.24 2.91 -7.69
C THR A 22 -9.45 3.44 -8.45
N ASN A 23 -9.24 4.35 -9.41
CA ASN A 23 -10.34 4.91 -10.20
C ASN A 23 -11.07 3.84 -11.01
N TRP A 24 -10.33 2.79 -11.49
CA TRP A 24 -10.92 1.66 -12.17
C TRP A 24 -11.28 0.46 -11.28
N LEU A 25 -10.61 0.27 -10.15
CA LEU A 25 -11.00 -0.73 -9.18
C LEU A 25 -12.37 -0.44 -8.57
N TYR A 26 -12.65 0.85 -8.32
CA TYR A 26 -13.87 1.32 -7.68
C TYR A 26 -14.84 2.04 -8.64
N ALA A 27 -14.69 1.84 -9.95
CA ALA A 27 -15.52 2.51 -10.97
C ALA A 27 -17.02 2.29 -10.79
N ASP A 28 -17.40 1.10 -10.32
CA ASP A 28 -18.79 0.71 -10.11
C ASP A 28 -19.31 1.04 -8.70
N CYS A 29 -18.47 1.63 -7.84
CA CYS A 29 -18.85 2.00 -6.48
C CYS A 29 -19.46 3.42 -6.43
N PRO A 30 -20.78 3.58 -6.17
CA PRO A 30 -21.42 4.89 -6.20
C PRO A 30 -20.98 5.82 -5.08
N TYR A 31 -20.30 5.29 -4.07
CA TYR A 31 -19.81 6.05 -2.92
C TYR A 31 -18.30 6.35 -3.00
N TYR A 32 -17.64 5.89 -4.04
CA TYR A 32 -16.21 6.16 -4.24
C TYR A 32 -16.01 7.60 -4.70
N VAL A 33 -15.14 8.29 -3.97
CA VAL A 33 -14.68 9.63 -4.35
C VAL A 33 -13.23 9.50 -4.79
N PRO A 34 -12.91 9.71 -6.07
CA PRO A 34 -11.56 9.64 -6.58
C PRO A 34 -10.60 10.59 -5.85
N ASP A 35 -9.41 10.10 -5.55
CA ASP A 35 -8.32 10.95 -5.10
C ASP A 35 -7.85 11.86 -6.25
N LEU A 36 -7.35 13.04 -5.89
CA LEU A 36 -6.70 13.91 -6.88
C LEU A 36 -5.39 13.25 -7.34
N GLU A 37 -5.34 12.84 -8.60
CA GLU A 37 -4.16 12.20 -9.19
C GLU A 37 -2.88 13.03 -8.98
N MET A 38 -3.00 14.35 -9.00
CA MET A 38 -1.89 15.26 -8.78
C MET A 38 -1.35 15.16 -7.35
N ASP A 39 -2.20 14.98 -6.36
CA ASP A 39 -1.79 14.87 -4.96
C ASP A 39 -1.06 13.55 -4.70
N ILE A 40 -1.54 12.45 -5.30
CA ILE A 40 -0.83 11.17 -5.25
C ILE A 40 0.56 11.32 -5.88
N ARG A 41 0.67 11.92 -7.07
CA ARG A 41 1.97 12.15 -7.73
C ARG A 41 2.89 13.05 -6.91
N ASN A 42 2.34 14.11 -6.31
CA ASN A 42 3.10 15.03 -5.46
C ASN A 42 3.65 14.32 -4.22
N THR A 43 2.94 13.34 -3.68
CA THR A 43 3.40 12.53 -2.53
C THR A 43 4.72 11.81 -2.81
N PHE A 44 4.93 11.35 -4.05
CA PHE A 44 6.16 10.65 -4.47
C PHE A 44 7.20 11.60 -5.09
N ASN A 45 6.92 12.89 -5.18
CA ASN A 45 7.84 13.86 -5.79
C ASN A 45 8.70 14.57 -4.73
N PRO A 46 10.04 14.37 -4.72
CA PRO A 46 10.93 14.98 -3.73
C PRO A 46 10.89 16.53 -3.72
N ARG A 47 10.52 17.14 -4.84
CA ARG A 47 10.43 18.62 -4.94
C ARG A 47 9.14 19.19 -4.35
N LYS A 48 8.12 18.33 -4.13
CA LYS A 48 6.80 18.73 -3.64
C LYS A 48 6.53 18.22 -2.23
N ASN A 49 7.13 17.12 -1.83
CA ASN A 49 6.94 16.49 -0.54
C ASN A 49 8.20 16.61 0.30
N ALA A 50 8.24 17.60 1.20
CA ALA A 50 9.34 17.78 2.15
C ALA A 50 9.56 16.57 3.10
N GLY A 51 8.56 15.73 3.29
CA GLY A 51 8.69 14.49 4.07
C GLY A 51 9.69 13.50 3.49
N LEU A 52 10.02 13.61 2.19
CA LEU A 52 11.01 12.76 1.53
C LEU A 52 12.47 13.12 1.88
N GLU A 53 12.71 14.24 2.57
CA GLU A 53 14.04 14.58 3.10
C GLU A 53 14.51 13.57 4.18
N TYR A 54 13.56 12.97 4.91
CA TYR A 54 13.83 12.03 6.01
C TYR A 54 13.09 10.69 5.88
N SER A 55 12.44 10.48 4.75
CA SER A 55 11.69 9.25 4.45
C SER A 55 11.98 8.76 3.05
N VAL A 56 11.92 7.46 2.86
CA VAL A 56 11.94 6.82 1.54
C VAL A 56 10.57 6.21 1.29
N LEU A 57 9.99 6.54 0.13
CA LEU A 57 8.74 5.97 -0.36
C LEU A 57 9.03 5.20 -1.64
N GLN A 58 8.58 3.94 -1.67
CA GLN A 58 8.69 3.10 -2.86
C GLN A 58 7.32 2.54 -3.22
N PRO A 59 6.71 3.01 -4.32
CA PRO A 59 5.48 2.43 -4.83
C PRO A 59 5.78 1.13 -5.61
N PHE A 60 4.85 0.18 -5.51
CA PHE A 60 4.85 -1.09 -6.21
C PHE A 60 3.48 -1.31 -6.85
N ILE A 61 3.47 -1.97 -7.99
CA ILE A 61 2.25 -2.33 -8.70
C ILE A 61 2.31 -3.82 -9.11
N ALA A 62 1.20 -4.51 -8.91
CA ALA A 62 1.03 -5.90 -9.30
C ALA A 62 0.31 -5.99 -10.64
N TYR A 63 0.82 -6.82 -11.53
CA TYR A 63 0.23 -7.11 -12.82
C TYR A 63 -0.11 -8.61 -12.92
N ASN A 64 -1.19 -8.93 -13.58
CA ASN A 64 -1.50 -10.31 -13.96
C ASN A 64 -0.73 -10.71 -15.23
N GLU A 65 -0.92 -11.96 -15.69
CA GLU A 65 -0.26 -12.50 -16.89
C GLU A 65 -0.59 -11.70 -18.17
N ALA A 66 -1.78 -11.09 -18.24
CA ALA A 66 -2.18 -10.23 -19.35
C ALA A 66 -1.55 -8.81 -19.30
N GLY A 67 -0.73 -8.52 -18.29
CA GLY A 67 -0.13 -7.20 -18.07
C GLY A 67 -1.13 -6.14 -17.58
N LYS A 68 -2.28 -6.56 -17.05
CA LYS A 68 -3.26 -5.67 -16.45
C LYS A 68 -2.91 -5.47 -14.98
N PRO A 69 -2.93 -4.22 -14.44
CA PRO A 69 -2.70 -4.00 -13.02
C PRO A 69 -3.84 -4.65 -12.20
N VAL A 70 -3.49 -5.33 -11.13
CA VAL A 70 -4.41 -6.05 -10.23
C VAL A 70 -4.26 -5.64 -8.77
N GLY A 71 -3.24 -4.82 -8.46
CA GLY A 71 -3.06 -4.28 -7.12
C GLY A 71 -1.93 -3.29 -7.04
N ARG A 72 -1.95 -2.45 -6.01
CA ARG A 72 -0.90 -1.48 -5.71
C ARG A 72 -0.60 -1.43 -4.22
N ILE A 73 0.61 -1.03 -3.87
CA ILE A 73 1.05 -0.77 -2.50
C ILE A 73 2.25 0.19 -2.51
N ALA A 74 2.43 0.96 -1.45
CA ALA A 74 3.65 1.74 -1.26
C ALA A 74 4.33 1.38 0.06
N GLY A 75 5.63 1.05 0.01
CA GLY A 75 6.48 0.93 1.17
C GLY A 75 7.00 2.30 1.62
N ILE A 76 7.08 2.52 2.92
CA ILE A 76 7.46 3.79 3.53
C ILE A 76 8.43 3.53 4.68
N ILE A 77 9.63 4.07 4.60
CA ILE A 77 10.60 4.06 5.69
C ILE A 77 10.83 5.50 6.14
N ASN A 78 10.44 5.83 7.36
CA ASN A 78 10.70 7.12 7.95
C ASN A 78 11.87 6.99 8.94
N TYR A 79 13.06 7.36 8.49
CA TYR A 79 14.29 7.23 9.28
C TYR A 79 14.27 8.11 10.53
N ARG A 80 13.73 9.31 10.45
CA ARG A 80 13.62 10.23 11.59
C ARG A 80 12.72 9.68 12.68
N ALA A 81 11.57 9.09 12.29
CA ALA A 81 10.66 8.44 13.23
C ALA A 81 11.30 7.19 13.84
N ASN A 82 11.96 6.35 13.02
CA ASN A 82 12.63 5.15 13.47
C ASN A 82 13.76 5.49 14.47
N GLN A 83 14.54 6.54 14.20
CA GLN A 83 15.57 7.02 15.10
C GLN A 83 14.99 7.55 16.42
N LYS A 84 13.95 8.39 16.35
CA LYS A 84 13.30 8.97 17.53
C LYS A 84 12.73 7.91 18.46
N TRP A 85 12.13 6.86 17.89
CA TRP A 85 11.48 5.80 18.65
C TRP A 85 12.34 4.56 18.84
N GLN A 86 13.62 4.62 18.42
CA GLN A 86 14.57 3.50 18.44
C GLN A 86 13.97 2.20 17.88
N THR A 87 13.30 2.32 16.74
CA THR A 87 12.63 1.21 16.05
C THR A 87 13.16 1.08 14.63
N LYS A 88 13.01 -0.11 14.05
CA LYS A 88 13.35 -0.41 12.67
C LYS A 88 12.10 -0.85 11.93
N ASN A 89 11.21 0.11 11.70
CA ASN A 89 9.92 -0.16 11.08
C ASN A 89 9.89 0.25 9.62
N VAL A 90 9.42 -0.64 8.75
CA VAL A 90 8.84 -0.27 7.47
C VAL A 90 7.33 -0.13 7.63
N ARG A 91 6.74 0.83 6.97
CA ARG A 91 5.30 1.06 6.93
C ARG A 91 4.81 0.85 5.51
N PHE A 92 3.53 0.56 5.36
CA PHE A 92 2.91 0.53 4.04
C PHE A 92 1.66 1.41 4.01
N GLY A 93 1.34 1.89 2.82
CA GLY A 93 0.15 2.67 2.50
C GLY A 93 -0.23 2.49 1.03
N PHE A 94 -1.27 3.16 0.56
CA PHE A 94 -1.77 3.03 -0.81
C PHE A 94 -2.03 1.57 -1.21
N ILE A 95 -2.51 0.75 -0.27
CA ILE A 95 -2.81 -0.65 -0.53
C ILE A 95 -4.24 -0.78 -1.06
N ASP A 96 -4.32 -1.14 -2.32
CA ASP A 96 -5.57 -1.45 -3.02
C ASP A 96 -5.31 -2.63 -3.95
N PHE A 97 -6.24 -3.58 -4.04
CA PHE A 97 -6.11 -4.77 -4.88
C PHE A 97 -7.49 -5.33 -5.22
N ILE A 98 -7.55 -6.15 -6.28
CA ILE A 98 -8.75 -6.93 -6.61
C ILE A 98 -9.02 -7.94 -5.48
N ASP A 99 -10.24 -8.47 -5.42
CA ASP A 99 -10.61 -9.48 -4.41
C ASP A 99 -9.90 -10.82 -4.65
N ASP A 100 -8.58 -10.82 -4.37
CA ASP A 100 -7.68 -11.96 -4.52
C ASP A 100 -6.62 -11.94 -3.41
N LEU A 101 -6.63 -13.00 -2.59
CA LEU A 101 -5.71 -13.17 -1.47
C LEU A 101 -4.26 -13.36 -1.93
N GLU A 102 -4.03 -13.97 -3.09
CA GLU A 102 -2.67 -14.16 -3.63
C GLU A 102 -2.06 -12.81 -4.00
N VAL A 103 -2.85 -11.89 -4.59
CA VAL A 103 -2.41 -10.54 -4.92
C VAL A 103 -2.05 -9.77 -3.65
N SER A 104 -2.91 -9.79 -2.64
CA SER A 104 -2.66 -9.09 -1.37
C SER A 104 -1.43 -9.63 -0.66
N ALA A 105 -1.29 -10.96 -0.59
CA ALA A 105 -0.14 -11.61 0.03
C ALA A 105 1.17 -11.26 -0.70
N ALA A 106 1.16 -11.27 -2.03
CA ALA A 106 2.33 -10.93 -2.84
C ALA A 106 2.75 -9.48 -2.65
N LEU A 107 1.80 -8.52 -2.63
CA LEU A 107 2.07 -7.10 -2.38
C LEU A 107 2.73 -6.87 -1.02
N LEU A 108 2.17 -7.46 0.02
CA LEU A 108 2.69 -7.32 1.38
C LEU A 108 4.07 -7.96 1.53
N LYS A 109 4.27 -9.16 0.95
CA LYS A 109 5.57 -9.82 0.92
C LYS A 109 6.63 -9.00 0.19
N THR A 110 6.25 -8.27 -0.84
CA THR A 110 7.15 -7.36 -1.57
C THR A 110 7.63 -6.22 -0.68
N VAL A 111 6.73 -5.57 0.07
CA VAL A 111 7.11 -4.51 1.02
C VAL A 111 7.94 -5.07 2.18
N GLU A 112 7.63 -6.28 2.62
CA GLU A 112 8.43 -6.99 3.62
C GLU A 112 9.86 -7.19 3.14
N GLN A 113 10.03 -7.76 1.94
CA GLN A 113 11.35 -7.99 1.35
C GLN A 113 12.12 -6.69 1.17
N TRP A 114 11.46 -5.65 0.65
CA TRP A 114 12.05 -4.33 0.52
C TRP A 114 12.45 -3.72 1.87
N GLY A 115 11.64 -3.90 2.91
CA GLY A 115 11.97 -3.48 4.26
C GLY A 115 13.19 -4.19 4.83
N LYS A 116 13.29 -5.51 4.65
CA LYS A 116 14.47 -6.31 5.05
C LYS A 116 15.75 -5.85 4.34
N GLU A 117 15.68 -5.56 3.03
CA GLU A 117 16.79 -5.02 2.25
C GLU A 117 17.31 -3.68 2.80
N HIS A 118 16.43 -2.90 3.45
CA HIS A 118 16.76 -1.64 4.10
C HIS A 118 17.04 -1.76 5.61
N GLY A 119 17.20 -2.99 6.13
CA GLY A 119 17.53 -3.25 7.54
C GLY A 119 16.38 -2.98 8.52
N MET A 120 15.14 -3.09 8.06
CA MET A 120 13.96 -2.97 8.92
C MET A 120 13.58 -4.33 9.49
N ASP A 121 13.15 -4.35 10.76
CA ASP A 121 12.81 -5.58 11.50
C ASP A 121 11.29 -5.81 11.60
N TYR A 122 10.48 -4.76 11.41
CA TYR A 122 9.02 -4.82 11.59
C TYR A 122 8.28 -4.12 10.46
N ILE A 123 7.12 -4.65 10.09
CA ILE A 123 6.19 -3.98 9.18
C ILE A 123 4.99 -3.43 9.96
N LYS A 124 4.57 -2.21 9.64
CA LYS A 124 3.40 -1.57 10.25
C LYS A 124 2.48 -1.02 9.18
N ALA A 125 1.19 -1.27 9.32
CA ALA A 125 0.20 -0.52 8.55
C ALA A 125 0.26 0.96 8.94
N ARG A 126 0.27 1.86 7.96
CA ARG A 126 0.21 3.28 8.26
C ARG A 126 -1.22 3.79 8.19
N TRP A 127 -1.69 4.25 9.31
CA TRP A 127 -2.99 4.90 9.48
C TRP A 127 -3.10 6.31 8.86
N GLU A 128 -1.98 7.04 8.70
CA GLU A 128 -2.02 8.51 8.57
C GLU A 128 -1.73 9.07 7.17
N PHE A 129 -1.56 8.28 6.12
CA PHE A 129 -1.17 8.80 4.81
C PHE A 129 -2.28 8.90 3.77
N SER A 130 -3.50 8.63 4.13
CA SER A 130 -4.63 8.92 3.27
C SER A 130 -5.50 10.00 3.90
N ILE A 131 -5.36 11.21 3.42
CA ILE A 131 -6.36 12.27 3.59
C ILE A 131 -7.72 11.79 3.04
N SER A 132 -7.74 10.73 2.29
CA SER A 132 -8.87 10.20 1.53
C SER A 132 -9.43 8.87 2.03
N THR A 133 -8.81 8.16 2.96
CA THR A 133 -9.47 7.01 3.61
C THR A 133 -10.50 7.50 4.62
N ARG A 134 -11.56 8.05 4.10
CA ARG A 134 -12.80 8.17 4.84
C ARG A 134 -13.33 6.78 5.09
N LYS A 135 -13.33 6.43 6.35
CA LYS A 135 -14.01 5.35 7.07
C LYS A 135 -13.08 4.23 7.54
N GLY A 136 -12.59 4.43 8.75
CA GLY A 136 -12.84 3.55 9.88
C GLY A 136 -12.36 2.12 9.78
N CYS A 137 -11.14 1.83 9.31
CA CYS A 137 -10.51 0.60 9.73
C CYS A 137 -9.29 0.92 10.59
N LEU A 138 -9.53 1.04 11.90
CA LEU A 138 -8.50 1.12 12.93
C LEU A 138 -7.89 -0.27 13.13
N LEU A 139 -6.88 -0.61 12.33
CA LEU A 139 -6.02 -1.74 12.61
C LEU A 139 -4.62 -1.23 12.91
N LYS A 140 -4.35 -1.03 14.19
CA LYS A 140 -3.00 -0.84 14.71
C LYS A 140 -2.34 -2.22 14.74
N ILE A 141 -1.83 -2.67 13.60
CA ILE A 141 -1.14 -3.94 13.51
C ILE A 141 0.36 -3.67 13.58
N SER A 142 0.94 -3.96 14.74
CA SER A 142 2.39 -4.09 14.90
C SER A 142 2.68 -5.58 14.95
N ILE A 143 3.21 -6.14 13.87
CA ILE A 143 3.45 -7.58 13.76
C ILE A 143 4.92 -7.81 13.45
N SER A 144 5.53 -8.76 14.17
CA SER A 144 6.84 -9.31 13.88
C SER A 144 6.80 -10.15 12.59
N TRP A 145 7.93 -10.26 11.88
CA TRP A 145 8.04 -10.94 10.58
C TRP A 145 7.52 -12.38 10.54
N ASP A 146 7.56 -13.07 11.67
CA ASP A 146 7.17 -14.48 11.85
C ASP A 146 5.67 -14.69 12.09
N GLN A 147 4.92 -13.63 12.42
CA GLN A 147 3.50 -13.71 12.78
C GLN A 147 2.53 -13.25 11.67
N TRP A 148 3.02 -13.01 10.48
CA TRP A 148 2.32 -12.25 9.44
C TRP A 148 1.25 -13.00 8.65
N LEU A 149 1.48 -14.28 8.34
CA LEU A 149 0.61 -15.05 7.46
C LEU A 149 -0.86 -15.17 7.94
N PRO A 150 -1.15 -15.34 9.23
CA PRO A 150 -2.54 -15.50 9.69
C PRO A 150 -3.38 -14.22 9.62
N TYR A 151 -2.74 -13.03 9.53
CA TYR A 151 -3.44 -11.75 9.61
C TYR A 151 -3.86 -11.17 8.27
N ILE A 152 -3.29 -11.65 7.17
CA ILE A 152 -3.66 -11.23 5.80
C ILE A 152 -5.14 -11.53 5.54
N THR A 153 -5.61 -12.70 5.95
CA THR A 153 -7.02 -13.10 5.86
C THR A 153 -7.95 -12.19 6.66
N THR A 154 -7.49 -11.69 7.81
CA THR A 154 -8.30 -10.82 8.68
C THR A 154 -8.43 -9.41 8.09
N VAL A 155 -7.38 -8.87 7.46
CA VAL A 155 -7.41 -7.54 6.84
C VAL A 155 -8.34 -7.52 5.62
N SER A 156 -8.27 -8.53 4.75
CA SER A 156 -9.19 -8.66 3.60
C SER A 156 -10.64 -8.79 4.05
N TYR A 157 -10.92 -9.56 5.08
CA TYR A 157 -12.27 -9.79 5.60
C TYR A 157 -12.87 -8.54 6.26
N THR A 158 -12.09 -7.74 7.00
CA THR A 158 -12.58 -6.49 7.62
C THR A 158 -12.79 -5.40 6.59
N HIS A 159 -12.00 -5.36 5.52
CA HIS A 159 -12.21 -4.41 4.42
C HIS A 159 -13.51 -4.68 3.68
N LEU A 160 -13.79 -5.94 3.37
CA LEU A 160 -15.06 -6.38 2.74
C LEU A 160 -16.27 -6.14 3.65
N ARG A 161 -16.18 -6.44 4.95
CA ARG A 161 -17.29 -6.20 5.90
C ARG A 161 -17.60 -4.73 6.14
N ALA A 162 -16.65 -3.83 6.03
CA ALA A 162 -16.91 -2.40 6.16
C ALA A 162 -17.81 -1.87 5.01
N HIS A 163 -17.84 -2.55 3.87
CA HIS A 163 -18.76 -2.27 2.78
C HIS A 163 -20.17 -2.87 2.97
N GLU A 164 -20.29 -3.99 3.70
CA GLU A 164 -21.58 -4.66 3.93
C GLU A 164 -22.41 -4.05 5.08
N THR A 165 -21.81 -3.33 6.01
CA THR A 165 -22.51 -2.73 7.16
C THR A 165 -23.00 -1.30 6.94
N SER A 166 -23.01 -0.81 5.71
CA SER A 166 -23.50 0.53 5.33
C SER A 166 -24.89 0.49 4.67
N LEU A 167 -25.75 -0.46 5.04
CA LEU A 167 -27.19 -0.47 4.73
C LEU A 167 -27.97 0.04 5.92
#